data_051757b24703c15abe2e5176316dc678
#
_entry.id   051757b24703c15abe2e5176316dc678
#
_cell.length_a   1.000
_cell.length_b   1.000
_cell.length_c   1.000
_cell.angle_alpha   90.00
_cell.angle_beta   90.00
_cell.angle_gamma   90.00
#
_symmetry.space_group_name_H-M   'P 1'
#
loop_
_entity.id
_entity.type
_entity.pdbx_description
1 polymer ?
#
loop_
_entity_poly.entity_id
_entity_poly.type
_entity_poly.pdbx_seq_one_letter_code
_entity_poly.pdbx_strand_id
1 'polypeptide(L)'
;MMKKVIICGTRFGQFYIEALKNIQDIEIVGILANGSERSIKCAEYYRLKLFVEIDSLPKDIDFACVAVGSSVFGGNGIYIAKELLKRGVNVIFEQPIHSREIAELYNMSILTNEKFSIGNLYNNLPAVKSFLLNVSIANKIDQPSYIMIDLNTQLSYPVSGIIKKILKDTTEIKENYKYIGEESCCDILSINIGKTEVIIKAFNEMGRKNLDTDMRMLFSMTVGYASGRLTLSSPLGPVLWEQSPNVPKIDLIPRFLDGNDNEGCSKPWLSILYEGDTYYKSYVYRNIWVEAIMDDLKEFVFEDKSKKQSNSMKIQHQLETSILWQKIMNSLGYP
;
A
#
# COMPACT_ATOMS: atom_id res chain seq x y z
N MET A 1 9.14 15.21 24.88
CA MET A 1 9.64 16.35 24.07
C MET A 1 8.85 16.36 22.79
N MET A 2 8.22 17.47 22.44
CA MET A 2 7.38 17.61 21.25
C MET A 2 8.21 17.46 20.00
N LYS A 3 7.80 16.60 19.07
CA LYS A 3 8.47 16.38 17.78
C LYS A 3 7.97 17.36 16.73
N LYS A 4 8.87 18.02 16.03
CA LYS A 4 8.55 19.00 14.99
C LYS A 4 8.53 18.37 13.62
N VAL A 5 7.43 18.58 12.87
CA VAL A 5 7.25 18.02 11.54
C VAL A 5 6.96 19.08 10.48
N ILE A 6 7.51 18.89 9.30
CA ILE A 6 7.15 19.63 8.07
C ILE A 6 6.40 18.72 7.09
N ILE A 7 5.35 19.24 6.46
CA ILE A 7 4.61 18.54 5.42
C ILE A 7 5.03 19.10 4.06
N CYS A 8 5.51 18.23 3.18
CA CYS A 8 5.89 18.62 1.82
C CYS A 8 4.81 18.18 0.84
N GLY A 9 4.16 19.15 0.19
CA GLY A 9 3.04 18.92 -0.73
C GLY A 9 1.65 19.08 -0.10
N THR A 10 0.66 19.46 -0.93
CA THR A 10 -0.68 19.88 -0.48
C THR A 10 -1.83 19.09 -1.11
N ARG A 11 -1.57 17.99 -1.82
CA ARG A 11 -2.63 17.08 -2.29
C ARG A 11 -2.78 15.96 -1.24
N PHE A 12 -1.97 14.94 -1.27
CA PHE A 12 -1.98 13.86 -0.29
C PHE A 12 -1.46 14.31 1.08
N GLY A 13 -0.61 15.33 1.14
CA GLY A 13 -0.09 15.91 2.39
C GLY A 13 -1.18 16.34 3.38
N GLN A 14 -2.40 16.63 2.92
CA GLN A 14 -3.53 16.94 3.81
C GLN A 14 -3.92 15.74 4.68
N PHE A 15 -3.83 14.49 4.18
CA PHE A 15 -4.08 13.31 4.98
C PHE A 15 -3.03 13.12 6.08
N TYR A 16 -1.77 13.46 5.79
CA TYR A 16 -0.73 13.50 6.82
C TYR A 16 -1.00 14.56 7.88
N ILE A 17 -1.48 15.75 7.50
CA ILE A 17 -1.87 16.80 8.47
C ILE A 17 -2.99 16.28 9.38
N GLU A 18 -4.05 15.69 8.80
CA GLU A 18 -5.16 15.15 9.60
C GLU A 18 -4.72 14.02 10.53
N ALA A 19 -3.83 13.13 10.08
CA ALA A 19 -3.27 12.07 10.91
C ALA A 19 -2.43 12.63 12.08
N LEU A 20 -1.55 13.57 11.79
CA LEU A 20 -0.63 14.16 12.78
C LEU A 20 -1.35 14.96 13.87
N LYS A 21 -2.48 15.61 13.56
CA LYS A 21 -3.31 16.29 14.55
C LYS A 21 -3.84 15.36 15.65
N ASN A 22 -3.94 14.06 15.36
CA ASN A 22 -4.42 13.04 16.28
C ASN A 22 -3.29 12.30 17.01
N ILE A 23 -2.03 12.67 16.80
CA ILE A 23 -0.87 12.08 17.48
C ILE A 23 -0.37 13.08 18.53
N GLN A 24 -0.27 12.63 19.77
CA GLN A 24 0.26 13.45 20.87
C GLN A 24 1.76 13.74 20.66
N ASP A 25 2.24 14.82 21.28
CA ASP A 25 3.64 15.23 21.24
C ASP A 25 4.21 15.52 19.85
N ILE A 26 3.36 15.97 18.90
CA ILE A 26 3.77 16.42 17.56
C ILE A 26 3.31 17.84 17.32
N GLU A 27 4.24 18.67 16.80
CA GLU A 27 3.99 20.02 16.31
C GLU A 27 4.17 20.08 14.80
N ILE A 28 3.12 20.44 14.04
CA ILE A 28 3.22 20.70 12.60
C ILE A 28 3.74 22.12 12.41
N VAL A 29 5.01 22.27 12.01
CA VAL A 29 5.69 23.55 11.88
C VAL A 29 5.19 24.35 10.66
N GLY A 30 4.71 23.64 9.64
CA GLY A 30 4.21 24.26 8.42
C GLY A 30 4.14 23.31 7.24
N ILE A 31 3.94 23.91 6.07
CA ILE A 31 3.84 23.22 4.78
C ILE A 31 4.94 23.72 3.86
N LEU A 32 5.71 22.83 3.24
CA LEU A 32 6.64 23.15 2.15
C LEU A 32 5.95 22.83 0.82
N ALA A 33 5.71 23.84 -0.02
CA ALA A 33 5.10 23.67 -1.33
C ALA A 33 5.48 24.85 -2.27
N ASN A 34 5.14 24.72 -3.54
CA ASN A 34 5.55 25.64 -4.62
C ASN A 34 4.86 27.02 -4.66
N GLY A 35 4.06 27.38 -3.66
CA GLY A 35 3.36 28.69 -3.62
C GLY A 35 2.15 28.78 -4.56
N SER A 36 1.66 27.67 -5.11
CA SER A 36 0.45 27.67 -5.95
C SER A 36 -0.79 28.09 -5.13
N GLU A 37 -1.85 28.57 -5.82
CA GLU A 37 -3.11 28.94 -5.20
C GLU A 37 -3.65 27.84 -4.27
N ARG A 38 -3.56 26.57 -4.70
CA ARG A 38 -3.93 25.43 -3.86
C ARG A 38 -3.09 25.36 -2.58
N SER A 39 -1.78 25.57 -2.67
CA SER A 39 -0.90 25.50 -1.49
C SER A 39 -1.16 26.65 -0.52
N ILE A 40 -1.46 27.83 -1.02
CA ILE A 40 -1.84 28.98 -0.20
C ILE A 40 -3.16 28.69 0.53
N LYS A 41 -4.22 28.29 -0.20
CA LYS A 41 -5.52 27.92 0.39
C LYS A 41 -5.40 26.79 1.43
N CYS A 42 -4.54 25.81 1.17
CA CYS A 42 -4.29 24.71 2.11
C CYS A 42 -3.65 25.22 3.39
N ALA A 43 -2.62 26.05 3.29
CA ALA A 43 -1.93 26.62 4.44
C ALA A 43 -2.86 27.53 5.28
N GLU A 44 -3.68 28.36 4.63
CA GLU A 44 -4.70 29.20 5.27
C GLU A 44 -5.75 28.35 6.01
N TYR A 45 -6.30 27.32 5.34
CA TYR A 45 -7.31 26.43 5.95
C TYR A 45 -6.81 25.76 7.22
N TYR A 46 -5.56 25.25 7.19
CA TYR A 46 -4.96 24.59 8.34
C TYR A 46 -4.30 25.56 9.33
N ARG A 47 -4.24 26.86 9.01
CA ARG A 47 -3.53 27.91 9.78
C ARG A 47 -2.06 27.54 10.02
N LEU A 48 -1.42 26.98 8.99
CA LEU A 48 -0.02 26.58 9.00
C LEU A 48 0.81 27.55 8.16
N LYS A 49 2.06 27.75 8.55
CA LYS A 49 2.99 28.55 7.77
C LYS A 49 3.32 27.86 6.44
N LEU A 50 3.27 28.58 5.34
CA LEU A 50 3.71 28.13 4.03
C LEU A 50 5.17 28.51 3.80
N PHE A 51 6.00 27.54 3.51
CA PHE A 51 7.37 27.68 3.05
C PHE A 51 7.44 27.34 1.58
N VAL A 52 8.11 28.14 0.77
CA VAL A 52 8.27 27.89 -0.67
C VAL A 52 9.64 27.39 -1.05
N GLU A 53 10.61 27.53 -0.12
CA GLU A 53 12.00 27.11 -0.30
C GLU A 53 12.49 26.32 0.92
N ILE A 54 13.31 25.32 0.67
CA ILE A 54 13.86 24.45 1.73
C ILE A 54 14.76 25.25 2.68
N ASP A 55 15.46 26.28 2.15
CA ASP A 55 16.38 27.10 2.94
C ASP A 55 15.67 28.01 3.96
N SER A 56 14.39 28.25 3.74
CA SER A 56 13.55 29.02 4.66
C SER A 56 13.00 28.21 5.84
N LEU A 57 13.22 26.89 5.85
CA LEU A 57 12.73 26.00 6.90
C LEU A 57 13.50 26.21 8.22
N PRO A 58 12.83 26.07 9.38
CA PRO A 58 13.50 26.01 10.69
C PRO A 58 14.56 24.90 10.74
N LYS A 59 15.58 25.10 11.56
CA LYS A 59 16.69 24.12 11.70
C LYS A 59 16.36 22.97 12.65
N ASP A 60 15.29 23.08 13.44
CA ASP A 60 14.91 22.18 14.51
C ASP A 60 13.74 21.26 14.14
N ILE A 61 13.67 20.86 12.87
CA ILE A 61 12.68 19.90 12.38
C ILE A 61 13.17 18.48 12.64
N ASP A 62 12.37 17.64 13.31
CA ASP A 62 12.71 16.26 13.60
C ASP A 62 12.44 15.32 12.42
N PHE A 63 11.31 15.54 11.69
CA PHE A 63 10.96 14.71 10.55
C PHE A 63 10.08 15.45 9.53
N ALA A 64 9.99 14.86 8.34
CA ALA A 64 9.20 15.36 7.23
C ALA A 64 8.32 14.27 6.60
N CYS A 65 7.09 14.62 6.25
CA CYS A 65 6.22 13.82 5.39
C CYS A 65 6.30 14.36 3.98
N VAL A 66 6.98 13.66 3.07
CA VAL A 66 7.17 14.11 1.69
C VAL A 66 6.10 13.48 0.79
N ALA A 67 5.01 14.22 0.56
CA ALA A 67 3.90 13.89 -0.31
C ALA A 67 3.94 14.64 -1.65
N VAL A 68 5.14 14.87 -2.15
CA VAL A 68 5.44 15.42 -3.48
C VAL A 68 5.86 14.27 -4.36
N GLY A 69 5.29 14.18 -5.57
CA GLY A 69 5.55 13.08 -6.49
C GLY A 69 7.04 12.84 -6.74
N SER A 70 7.41 11.56 -6.91
CA SER A 70 8.73 11.14 -7.35
C SER A 70 8.96 11.49 -8.83
N SER A 71 10.14 11.18 -9.37
CA SER A 71 10.45 11.43 -10.78
C SER A 71 9.54 10.65 -11.74
N VAL A 72 8.95 9.53 -11.30
CA VAL A 72 7.95 8.75 -12.08
C VAL A 72 6.78 9.63 -12.55
N PHE A 73 6.39 10.62 -11.75
CA PHE A 73 5.32 11.57 -12.06
C PHE A 73 5.84 12.98 -12.36
N GLY A 74 7.13 13.12 -12.71
CA GLY A 74 7.75 14.41 -13.01
C GLY A 74 7.85 15.35 -11.81
N GLY A 75 7.75 14.84 -10.59
CA GLY A 75 7.86 15.63 -9.36
C GLY A 75 9.32 15.78 -8.88
N ASN A 76 9.54 16.73 -7.96
CA ASN A 76 10.84 16.98 -7.33
C ASN A 76 10.95 16.43 -5.90
N GLY A 77 10.05 15.50 -5.52
CA GLY A 77 10.00 14.93 -4.17
C GLY A 77 11.32 14.32 -3.72
N ILE A 78 12.03 13.65 -4.63
CA ILE A 78 13.34 13.02 -4.34
C ILE A 78 14.40 14.06 -3.98
N TYR A 79 14.43 15.17 -4.70
CA TYR A 79 15.34 16.27 -4.37
C TYR A 79 15.04 16.83 -2.97
N ILE A 80 13.76 17.10 -2.68
CA ILE A 80 13.32 17.58 -1.36
C ILE A 80 13.72 16.60 -0.27
N ALA A 81 13.48 15.30 -0.44
CA ALA A 81 13.83 14.27 0.54
C ALA A 81 15.34 14.22 0.81
N LYS A 82 16.17 14.29 -0.24
CA LYS A 82 17.64 14.33 -0.12
C LYS A 82 18.13 15.54 0.66
N GLU A 83 17.60 16.71 0.35
CA GLU A 83 18.00 17.94 1.04
C GLU A 83 17.57 17.93 2.53
N LEU A 84 16.41 17.37 2.84
CA LEU A 84 15.95 17.21 4.23
C LEU A 84 16.82 16.21 5.00
N LEU A 85 17.16 15.06 4.42
CA LEU A 85 18.09 14.10 5.04
C LEU A 85 19.46 14.73 5.32
N LYS A 86 20.02 15.52 4.38
CA LYS A 86 21.28 16.25 4.59
C LYS A 86 21.23 17.25 5.74
N ARG A 87 20.04 17.75 6.07
CA ARG A 87 19.80 18.69 7.18
C ARG A 87 19.55 18.02 8.52
N GLY A 88 19.65 16.69 8.59
CA GLY A 88 19.37 15.92 9.80
C GLY A 88 17.89 15.70 10.07
N VAL A 89 17.04 15.75 9.04
CA VAL A 89 15.60 15.55 9.13
C VAL A 89 15.26 14.14 8.69
N ASN A 90 14.58 13.36 9.55
CA ASN A 90 14.07 12.04 9.17
C ASN A 90 12.96 12.18 8.11
N VAL A 91 12.86 11.26 7.14
CA VAL A 91 11.92 11.39 6.02
C VAL A 91 11.03 10.17 5.90
N ILE A 92 9.71 10.38 5.90
CA ILE A 92 8.73 9.45 5.36
C ILE A 92 8.25 9.98 4.00
N PHE A 93 8.40 9.14 2.96
CA PHE A 93 8.10 9.50 1.58
C PHE A 93 6.81 8.82 1.11
N GLU A 94 5.94 9.53 0.39
CA GLU A 94 4.70 8.95 -0.13
C GLU A 94 4.95 8.19 -1.43
N GLN A 95 4.33 7.02 -1.53
CA GLN A 95 4.38 6.16 -2.72
C GLN A 95 3.59 6.78 -3.91
N PRO A 96 3.87 6.34 -5.17
CA PRO A 96 4.88 5.37 -5.56
C PRO A 96 6.27 5.99 -5.75
N ILE A 97 7.30 5.17 -5.61
CA ILE A 97 8.69 5.57 -5.76
C ILE A 97 9.48 4.48 -6.48
N HIS A 98 10.39 4.87 -7.36
CA HIS A 98 11.20 3.95 -8.15
C HIS A 98 12.28 3.27 -7.30
N SER A 99 12.60 1.99 -7.59
CA SER A 99 13.59 1.22 -6.83
C SER A 99 14.96 1.89 -6.73
N ARG A 100 15.40 2.54 -7.81
CA ARG A 100 16.64 3.31 -7.83
C ARG A 100 16.59 4.50 -6.86
N GLU A 101 15.46 5.21 -6.80
CA GLU A 101 15.26 6.36 -5.91
C GLU A 101 15.20 5.91 -4.44
N ILE A 102 14.59 4.74 -4.17
CA ILE A 102 14.62 4.12 -2.83
C ILE A 102 16.06 3.86 -2.40
N ALA A 103 16.86 3.23 -3.28
CA ALA A 103 18.27 2.95 -2.99
C ALA A 103 19.08 4.23 -2.73
N GLU A 104 18.85 5.28 -3.53
CA GLU A 104 19.50 6.59 -3.35
C GLU A 104 19.15 7.24 -2.02
N LEU A 105 17.86 7.28 -1.64
CA LEU A 105 17.40 7.86 -0.37
C LEU A 105 17.86 7.02 0.83
N TYR A 106 17.85 5.69 0.71
CA TYR A 106 18.36 4.82 1.75
C TYR A 106 19.86 5.01 1.99
N ASN A 107 20.65 5.06 0.93
CA ASN A 107 22.09 5.36 1.06
C ASN A 107 22.32 6.72 1.70
N MET A 108 21.54 7.74 1.33
CA MET A 108 21.61 9.06 1.96
C MET A 108 21.26 8.98 3.46
N SER A 109 20.22 8.24 3.83
CA SER A 109 19.80 8.07 5.22
C SER A 109 20.89 7.41 6.08
N ILE A 110 21.66 6.47 5.51
CA ILE A 110 22.81 5.86 6.18
C ILE A 110 23.92 6.89 6.37
N LEU A 111 24.26 7.66 5.34
CA LEU A 111 25.32 8.67 5.38
C LEU A 111 25.03 9.79 6.39
N THR A 112 23.77 10.19 6.52
CA THR A 112 23.35 11.25 7.44
C THR A 112 22.97 10.72 8.82
N ASN A 113 22.88 9.39 9.00
CA ASN A 113 22.38 8.72 10.21
C ASN A 113 20.93 9.09 10.56
N GLU A 114 20.12 9.41 9.53
CA GLU A 114 18.72 9.74 9.66
C GLU A 114 17.82 8.58 9.19
N LYS A 115 16.53 8.58 9.61
CA LYS A 115 15.58 7.56 9.20
C LYS A 115 14.97 7.93 7.83
N PHE A 116 14.82 6.91 6.99
CA PHE A 116 14.02 6.96 5.77
C PHE A 116 13.01 5.82 5.75
N SER A 117 11.78 6.11 5.36
CA SER A 117 10.73 5.11 5.13
C SER A 117 9.79 5.55 4.01
N ILE A 118 8.98 4.63 3.51
CA ILE A 118 7.93 4.89 2.52
C ILE A 118 6.58 4.64 3.19
N GLY A 119 5.65 5.59 3.03
CA GLY A 119 4.28 5.49 3.53
C GLY A 119 3.53 4.30 2.92
N ASN A 120 2.67 3.67 3.70
CA ASN A 120 2.02 2.42 3.34
C ASN A 120 0.55 2.35 3.78
N LEU A 121 -0.23 3.35 3.39
CA LEU A 121 -1.64 3.48 3.71
C LEU A 121 -2.42 2.17 3.54
N TYR A 122 -2.35 1.57 2.35
CA TYR A 122 -3.24 0.44 2.02
C TYR A 122 -2.96 -0.82 2.83
N ASN A 123 -1.71 -1.11 3.16
CA ASN A 123 -1.37 -2.26 4.00
C ASN A 123 -1.83 -2.10 5.46
N ASN A 124 -2.12 -0.88 5.88
CA ASN A 124 -2.57 -0.55 7.23
C ASN A 124 -4.10 -0.49 7.36
N LEU A 125 -4.83 -0.59 6.25
CA LEU A 125 -6.29 -0.67 6.29
C LEU A 125 -6.75 -1.94 7.03
N PRO A 126 -7.76 -1.85 7.91
CA PRO A 126 -8.19 -2.97 8.74
C PRO A 126 -8.52 -4.24 7.96
N ALA A 127 -9.25 -4.13 6.84
CA ALA A 127 -9.59 -5.26 6.01
C ALA A 127 -8.35 -5.90 5.36
N VAL A 128 -7.38 -5.08 4.90
CA VAL A 128 -6.13 -5.57 4.31
C VAL A 128 -5.25 -6.25 5.37
N LYS A 129 -5.18 -5.69 6.59
CA LYS A 129 -4.50 -6.34 7.73
C LYS A 129 -5.12 -7.69 8.04
N SER A 130 -6.45 -7.77 8.12
CA SER A 130 -7.18 -9.04 8.33
C SER A 130 -6.91 -10.04 7.21
N PHE A 131 -6.97 -9.59 5.95
CA PHE A 131 -6.66 -10.44 4.79
C PHE A 131 -5.24 -11.00 4.85
N LEU A 132 -4.23 -10.16 5.07
CA LEU A 132 -2.83 -10.58 5.15
C LEU A 132 -2.55 -11.52 6.34
N LEU A 133 -3.22 -11.29 7.48
CA LEU A 133 -3.15 -12.20 8.63
C LEU A 133 -3.67 -13.59 8.25
N ASN A 134 -4.83 -13.68 7.63
CA ASN A 134 -5.44 -14.95 7.24
C ASN A 134 -4.64 -15.65 6.11
N VAL A 135 -4.10 -14.90 5.15
CA VAL A 135 -3.13 -15.42 4.17
C VAL A 135 -1.91 -16.01 4.88
N SER A 136 -1.37 -15.31 5.87
CA SER A 136 -0.22 -15.80 6.65
C SER A 136 -0.52 -17.10 7.40
N ILE A 137 -1.76 -17.29 7.86
CA ILE A 137 -2.22 -18.52 8.50
C ILE A 137 -2.34 -19.64 7.45
N ALA A 138 -3.00 -19.36 6.31
CA ALA A 138 -3.18 -20.33 5.24
C ALA A 138 -1.84 -20.77 4.64
N ASN A 139 -0.89 -19.88 4.43
CA ASN A 139 0.45 -20.16 3.91
C ASN A 139 1.30 -21.08 4.82
N LYS A 140 0.93 -21.28 6.09
CA LYS A 140 1.57 -22.26 6.96
C LYS A 140 1.10 -23.69 6.68
N ILE A 141 -0.06 -23.83 6.08
CA ILE A 141 -0.72 -25.11 5.79
C ILE A 141 -0.50 -25.52 4.34
N ASP A 142 -0.64 -24.57 3.41
CA ASP A 142 -0.59 -24.80 1.97
C ASP A 142 0.07 -23.63 1.23
N GLN A 143 0.55 -23.87 0.02
CA GLN A 143 1.11 -22.80 -0.83
C GLN A 143 0.02 -22.23 -1.73
N PRO A 144 0.02 -20.90 -1.97
CA PRO A 144 -0.91 -20.30 -2.92
C PRO A 144 -0.72 -20.88 -4.32
N SER A 145 -1.80 -21.40 -4.91
CA SER A 145 -1.80 -21.91 -6.28
C SER A 145 -1.93 -20.77 -7.28
N TYR A 146 -2.77 -19.79 -6.97
CA TYR A 146 -2.99 -18.62 -7.80
C TYR A 146 -3.37 -17.39 -6.98
N ILE A 147 -3.18 -16.22 -7.58
CA ILE A 147 -3.69 -14.93 -7.08
C ILE A 147 -4.44 -14.25 -8.23
N MET A 148 -5.68 -13.86 -8.01
CA MET A 148 -6.48 -13.06 -8.94
C MET A 148 -6.65 -11.66 -8.39
N ILE A 149 -6.46 -10.65 -9.22
CA ILE A 149 -6.47 -9.25 -8.82
C ILE A 149 -7.22 -8.43 -9.86
N ASP A 150 -8.25 -7.69 -9.41
CA ASP A 150 -8.79 -6.57 -10.17
C ASP A 150 -8.28 -5.29 -9.53
N LEU A 151 -7.74 -4.36 -10.32
CA LEU A 151 -7.20 -3.11 -9.79
C LEU A 151 -7.35 -1.94 -10.78
N ASN A 152 -7.39 -0.75 -10.24
CA ASN A 152 -7.07 0.44 -11.02
C ASN A 152 -5.55 0.64 -11.05
N THR A 153 -4.99 0.99 -12.20
CA THR A 153 -3.53 1.01 -12.43
C THR A 153 -2.77 1.89 -11.44
N GLN A 154 -3.40 2.99 -10.95
CA GLN A 154 -2.82 3.84 -9.92
C GLN A 154 -2.52 3.10 -8.60
N LEU A 155 -3.19 1.97 -8.36
CA LEU A 155 -3.01 1.17 -7.15
C LEU A 155 -2.07 -0.03 -7.34
N SER A 156 -1.41 -0.11 -8.50
CA SER A 156 -0.46 -1.18 -8.80
C SER A 156 0.72 -1.22 -7.81
N TYR A 157 1.17 -0.07 -7.30
CA TYR A 157 2.26 -0.01 -6.32
C TYR A 157 1.88 -0.65 -4.98
N PRO A 158 0.82 -0.20 -4.27
CA PRO A 158 0.42 -0.83 -3.01
C PRO A 158 0.03 -2.30 -3.19
N VAL A 159 -0.61 -2.67 -4.31
CA VAL A 159 -0.95 -4.06 -4.63
C VAL A 159 0.31 -4.91 -4.80
N SER A 160 1.37 -4.39 -5.42
CA SER A 160 2.67 -5.08 -5.49
C SER A 160 3.26 -5.35 -4.09
N GLY A 161 3.09 -4.41 -3.16
CA GLY A 161 3.48 -4.60 -1.77
C GLY A 161 2.66 -5.69 -1.06
N ILE A 162 1.37 -5.82 -1.37
CA ILE A 162 0.51 -6.89 -0.86
C ILE A 162 0.94 -8.23 -1.44
N ILE A 163 1.16 -8.33 -2.77
CA ILE A 163 1.67 -9.56 -3.42
C ILE A 163 2.98 -10.00 -2.75
N LYS A 164 3.90 -9.07 -2.51
CA LYS A 164 5.18 -9.35 -1.86
C LYS A 164 5.02 -9.88 -0.42
N LYS A 165 3.99 -9.46 0.30
CA LYS A 165 3.67 -10.01 1.63
C LYS A 165 3.03 -11.39 1.58
N ILE A 166 2.28 -11.70 0.51
CA ILE A 166 1.68 -13.01 0.27
C ILE A 166 2.75 -14.02 -0.15
N LEU A 167 3.59 -13.63 -1.13
CA LEU A 167 4.64 -14.46 -1.71
C LEU A 167 6.00 -14.02 -1.17
N LYS A 168 6.66 -14.89 -0.43
CA LYS A 168 7.95 -14.57 0.21
C LYS A 168 9.05 -14.30 -0.81
N ASP A 169 9.07 -15.05 -1.91
CA ASP A 169 10.01 -14.88 -3.01
C ASP A 169 9.30 -14.36 -4.26
N THR A 170 9.74 -13.20 -4.74
CA THR A 170 9.24 -12.54 -5.94
C THR A 170 10.35 -12.25 -6.95
N THR A 171 11.47 -12.95 -6.84
CA THR A 171 12.63 -12.73 -7.72
C THR A 171 12.42 -13.36 -9.10
N GLU A 172 11.84 -14.54 -9.15
CA GLU A 172 11.55 -15.26 -10.39
C GLU A 172 10.14 -14.87 -10.90
N ILE A 173 10.09 -13.97 -11.87
CA ILE A 173 8.86 -13.54 -12.54
C ILE A 173 8.95 -13.92 -14.01
N LYS A 174 7.95 -14.66 -14.48
CA LYS A 174 7.79 -15.03 -15.88
C LYS A 174 6.42 -14.57 -16.39
N GLU A 175 6.41 -13.76 -17.43
CA GLU A 175 5.18 -13.40 -18.14
C GLU A 175 4.66 -14.63 -18.90
N ASN A 176 3.37 -14.96 -18.71
CA ASN A 176 2.71 -16.06 -19.39
C ASN A 176 1.83 -15.55 -20.53
N TYR A 177 1.01 -14.55 -20.23
CA TYR A 177 0.03 -14.00 -21.14
C TYR A 177 -0.23 -12.54 -20.82
N LYS A 178 -0.42 -11.76 -21.87
CA LYS A 178 -0.84 -10.36 -21.74
C LYS A 178 -1.82 -10.01 -22.85
N TYR A 179 -2.87 -9.28 -22.48
CA TYR A 179 -3.81 -8.67 -23.40
C TYR A 179 -3.92 -7.19 -23.09
N ILE A 180 -3.60 -6.37 -24.06
CA ILE A 180 -3.76 -4.91 -23.99
C ILE A 180 -4.74 -4.53 -25.07
N GLY A 181 -5.93 -4.12 -24.68
CA GLY A 181 -7.02 -3.82 -25.60
C GLY A 181 -7.13 -2.33 -25.88
N GLU A 182 -6.94 -1.92 -27.14
CA GLU A 182 -7.05 -0.49 -27.52
C GLU A 182 -8.42 0.12 -27.22
N GLU A 183 -9.49 -0.70 -27.29
CA GLU A 183 -10.88 -0.28 -26.99
C GLU A 183 -11.44 -0.96 -25.73
N SER A 184 -10.64 -1.70 -25.00
CA SER A 184 -11.05 -2.37 -23.76
C SER A 184 -10.88 -1.45 -22.55
N CYS A 185 -11.83 -1.53 -21.63
CA CYS A 185 -11.72 -0.82 -20.35
C CYS A 185 -10.63 -1.39 -19.40
N CYS A 186 -10.04 -2.55 -19.74
CA CYS A 186 -9.03 -3.19 -18.91
C CYS A 186 -8.02 -3.97 -19.74
N ASP A 187 -6.81 -4.04 -19.21
CA ASP A 187 -5.74 -4.92 -19.67
C ASP A 187 -5.66 -6.14 -18.76
N ILE A 188 -5.22 -7.27 -19.31
CA ILE A 188 -5.04 -8.51 -18.56
C ILE A 188 -3.58 -8.94 -18.66
N LEU A 189 -2.97 -9.21 -17.51
CA LEU A 189 -1.63 -9.73 -17.39
C LEU A 189 -1.64 -11.00 -16.54
N SER A 190 -1.11 -12.11 -17.05
CA SER A 190 -0.80 -13.31 -16.28
C SER A 190 0.71 -13.48 -16.19
N ILE A 191 1.22 -13.59 -14.97
CA ILE A 191 2.62 -13.83 -14.65
C ILE A 191 2.73 -14.99 -13.66
N ASN A 192 3.81 -15.77 -13.75
CA ASN A 192 4.21 -16.66 -12.66
C ASN A 192 5.22 -15.97 -11.76
N ILE A 193 4.97 -16.02 -10.46
CA ILE A 193 5.93 -15.62 -9.42
C ILE A 193 6.29 -16.90 -8.67
N GLY A 194 7.45 -17.45 -8.95
CA GLY A 194 7.80 -18.80 -8.52
C GLY A 194 6.80 -19.83 -9.07
N LYS A 195 6.10 -20.54 -8.17
CA LYS A 195 5.09 -21.55 -8.53
C LYS A 195 3.65 -21.01 -8.57
N THR A 196 3.43 -19.76 -8.18
CA THR A 196 2.10 -19.16 -8.08
C THR A 196 1.78 -18.37 -9.34
N GLU A 197 0.66 -18.66 -9.97
CA GLU A 197 0.13 -17.86 -11.07
C GLU A 197 -0.56 -16.60 -10.50
N VAL A 198 -0.20 -15.43 -11.02
CA VAL A 198 -0.82 -14.15 -10.66
C VAL A 198 -1.48 -13.56 -11.89
N ILE A 199 -2.80 -13.42 -11.83
CA ILE A 199 -3.63 -12.87 -12.89
C ILE A 199 -4.10 -11.48 -12.46
N ILE A 200 -3.72 -10.47 -13.24
CA ILE A 200 -4.05 -9.06 -12.97
C ILE A 200 -4.95 -8.55 -14.08
N LYS A 201 -6.13 -8.07 -13.69
CA LYS A 201 -7.01 -7.29 -14.54
C LYS A 201 -6.90 -5.82 -14.13
N ALA A 202 -6.25 -5.05 -14.98
CA ALA A 202 -5.92 -3.65 -14.72
C ALA A 202 -6.83 -2.71 -15.51
N PHE A 203 -7.53 -1.81 -14.82
CA PHE A 203 -8.31 -0.75 -15.44
C PHE A 203 -7.40 0.45 -15.71
N ASN A 204 -7.15 0.71 -17.00
CA ASN A 204 -6.21 1.73 -17.50
C ASN A 204 -6.90 2.98 -18.05
N GLU A 205 -8.21 3.10 -17.90
CA GLU A 205 -8.93 4.30 -18.29
C GLU A 205 -8.53 5.47 -17.39
N MET A 206 -7.50 6.21 -17.81
CA MET A 206 -7.05 7.40 -17.13
C MET A 206 -7.25 8.61 -18.01
N GLY A 207 -8.18 9.46 -17.64
CA GLY A 207 -8.27 10.78 -18.24
C GLY A 207 -6.98 11.55 -17.95
N ARG A 208 -6.23 11.93 -19.01
CA ARG A 208 -4.94 12.65 -18.92
C ARG A 208 -4.99 13.93 -18.07
N LYS A 209 -6.19 14.42 -17.71
CA LYS A 209 -6.39 15.64 -16.94
C LYS A 209 -6.69 15.44 -15.46
N ASN A 210 -7.18 14.25 -15.04
CA ASN A 210 -7.61 14.00 -13.66
C ASN A 210 -7.40 12.54 -13.27
N LEU A 211 -6.16 12.17 -13.00
CA LEU A 211 -5.73 10.81 -12.64
C LEU A 211 -6.50 10.19 -11.47
N ASP A 212 -6.99 10.99 -10.53
CA ASP A 212 -7.66 10.51 -9.31
C ASP A 212 -9.19 10.48 -9.39
N THR A 213 -9.80 11.02 -10.46
CA THR A 213 -11.27 11.14 -10.56
C THR A 213 -11.92 10.02 -11.37
N ASP A 214 -11.15 9.31 -12.19
CA ASP A 214 -11.68 8.34 -13.15
C ASP A 214 -11.43 6.89 -12.73
N MET A 215 -11.18 6.65 -11.43
CA MET A 215 -11.02 5.30 -10.89
C MET A 215 -12.37 4.57 -10.83
N ARG A 216 -12.47 3.42 -11.51
CA ARG A 216 -13.66 2.55 -11.46
C ARG A 216 -13.76 1.80 -10.13
N MET A 217 -12.63 1.41 -9.58
CA MET A 217 -12.51 0.68 -8.32
C MET A 217 -11.15 0.95 -7.67
N LEU A 218 -10.99 0.60 -6.42
CA LEU A 218 -9.66 0.54 -5.82
C LEU A 218 -8.96 -0.74 -6.29
N PHE A 219 -9.13 -1.83 -5.55
CA PHE A 219 -8.70 -3.17 -5.96
C PHE A 219 -9.52 -4.24 -5.23
N SER A 220 -9.53 -5.45 -5.77
CA SER A 220 -9.94 -6.68 -5.10
C SER A 220 -8.87 -7.75 -5.30
N MET A 221 -8.83 -8.73 -4.42
CA MET A 221 -7.82 -9.78 -4.49
C MET A 221 -8.37 -11.12 -3.98
N THR A 222 -8.07 -12.20 -4.70
CA THR A 222 -8.36 -13.57 -4.27
C THR A 222 -7.08 -14.38 -4.29
N VAL A 223 -6.79 -15.10 -3.21
CA VAL A 223 -5.69 -16.05 -3.11
C VAL A 223 -6.27 -17.45 -3.01
N GLY A 224 -5.93 -18.29 -3.96
CA GLY A 224 -6.43 -19.68 -4.05
C GLY A 224 -5.43 -20.69 -3.54
N TYR A 225 -5.95 -21.67 -2.80
CA TYR A 225 -5.27 -22.81 -2.21
C TYR A 225 -5.99 -24.11 -2.60
N ALA A 226 -5.36 -25.26 -2.39
CA ALA A 226 -6.04 -26.54 -2.61
C ALA A 226 -7.26 -26.71 -1.68
N SER A 227 -7.19 -26.15 -0.47
CA SER A 227 -8.26 -26.24 0.54
C SER A 227 -9.39 -25.22 0.39
N GLY A 228 -9.22 -24.19 -0.45
CA GLY A 228 -10.21 -23.14 -0.63
C GLY A 228 -9.61 -21.84 -1.13
N ARG A 229 -10.30 -20.71 -0.92
CA ARG A 229 -9.82 -19.40 -1.32
C ARG A 229 -10.12 -18.30 -0.30
N LEU A 230 -9.18 -17.37 -0.16
CA LEU A 230 -9.36 -16.12 0.57
C LEU A 230 -9.66 -14.99 -0.40
N THR A 231 -10.72 -14.25 -0.16
CA THR A 231 -11.09 -13.10 -0.99
C THR A 231 -11.17 -11.83 -0.16
N LEU A 232 -10.45 -10.80 -0.59
CA LEU A 232 -10.61 -9.41 -0.19
C LEU A 232 -11.43 -8.71 -1.28
N SER A 233 -12.69 -8.40 -1.01
CA SER A 233 -13.59 -7.81 -2.01
C SER A 233 -13.25 -6.36 -2.36
N SER A 234 -12.69 -5.63 -1.41
CA SER A 234 -12.11 -4.29 -1.58
C SER A 234 -11.12 -4.01 -0.44
N PRO A 235 -10.28 -2.95 -0.51
CA PRO A 235 -9.43 -2.57 0.63
C PRO A 235 -10.20 -2.24 1.92
N LEU A 236 -11.51 -2.05 1.81
CA LEU A 236 -12.42 -1.78 2.94
C LEU A 236 -13.17 -3.02 3.42
N GLY A 237 -13.00 -4.15 2.75
CA GLY A 237 -13.64 -5.43 3.06
C GLY A 237 -14.88 -5.71 2.20
N PRO A 238 -15.60 -6.78 2.47
CA PRO A 238 -15.27 -7.83 3.44
C PRO A 238 -14.09 -8.73 3.05
N VAL A 239 -13.62 -9.54 4.02
CA VAL A 239 -12.67 -10.63 3.80
C VAL A 239 -13.39 -11.95 4.03
N LEU A 240 -13.32 -12.83 3.03
CA LEU A 240 -14.06 -14.07 3.00
C LEU A 240 -13.11 -15.26 2.85
N TRP A 241 -13.41 -16.35 3.56
CA TRP A 241 -12.87 -17.66 3.27
C TRP A 241 -13.97 -18.53 2.66
N GLU A 242 -13.73 -19.10 1.51
CA GLU A 242 -14.59 -20.07 0.87
C GLU A 242 -13.87 -21.41 0.77
N GLN A 243 -14.47 -22.44 1.33
CA GLN A 243 -13.89 -23.78 1.35
C GLN A 243 -13.94 -24.41 -0.04
N SER A 244 -12.94 -25.21 -0.40
CA SER A 244 -12.96 -25.99 -1.64
C SER A 244 -14.16 -26.95 -1.66
N PRO A 245 -14.91 -27.02 -2.77
CA PRO A 245 -16.09 -27.89 -2.90
C PRO A 245 -15.74 -29.36 -3.09
N ASN A 246 -14.66 -29.83 -2.51
CA ASN A 246 -14.25 -31.23 -2.61
C ASN A 246 -15.29 -32.12 -1.93
N VAL A 247 -16.07 -32.85 -2.73
CA VAL A 247 -17.01 -33.86 -2.24
C VAL A 247 -16.18 -35.11 -1.91
N PRO A 248 -16.19 -35.58 -0.65
CA PRO A 248 -15.51 -36.83 -0.29
C PRO A 248 -16.01 -38.00 -1.14
N LYS A 249 -15.12 -38.96 -1.43
CA LYS A 249 -15.56 -40.23 -2.04
C LYS A 249 -16.28 -41.04 -0.97
N ILE A 250 -17.61 -41.02 -1.00
CA ILE A 250 -18.48 -41.69 -0.06
C ILE A 250 -19.38 -42.69 -0.82
N ASP A 251 -19.54 -43.87 -0.23
CA ASP A 251 -20.44 -44.90 -0.80
C ASP A 251 -21.92 -44.53 -0.72
N LEU A 252 -22.28 -43.64 0.23
CA LEU A 252 -23.68 -43.23 0.46
C LEU A 252 -23.77 -41.72 0.73
N ILE A 253 -24.25 -40.96 -0.25
CA ILE A 253 -24.52 -39.53 -0.14
C ILE A 253 -25.43 -39.17 1.06
N PRO A 254 -26.50 -39.92 1.42
CA PRO A 254 -27.31 -39.59 2.59
C PRO A 254 -26.50 -39.49 3.91
N ARG A 255 -25.51 -40.36 4.12
CA ARG A 255 -24.64 -40.29 5.33
C ARG A 255 -23.83 -39.01 5.39
N PHE A 256 -23.42 -38.52 4.25
CA PHE A 256 -22.73 -37.23 4.12
C PHE A 256 -23.68 -36.08 4.46
N LEU A 257 -24.91 -36.10 3.97
CA LEU A 257 -25.92 -35.07 4.21
C LEU A 257 -26.41 -35.03 5.67
N ASP A 258 -26.38 -36.18 6.37
CA ASP A 258 -26.80 -36.30 7.78
C ASP A 258 -25.74 -35.71 8.77
N GLY A 259 -24.63 -35.19 8.26
CA GLY A 259 -23.58 -34.57 9.11
C GLY A 259 -22.79 -35.55 10.00
N ASN A 260 -23.01 -36.87 9.78
CA ASN A 260 -22.33 -37.92 10.55
C ASN A 260 -20.92 -38.22 10.07
N ASP A 261 -20.44 -37.51 9.07
CA ASP A 261 -19.09 -37.67 8.53
C ASP A 261 -18.13 -36.65 9.11
N ASN A 262 -17.05 -37.13 9.75
CA ASN A 262 -16.13 -36.33 10.54
C ASN A 262 -15.26 -35.37 9.71
N GLU A 263 -15.31 -35.37 8.39
CA GLU A 263 -14.27 -34.75 7.55
C GLU A 263 -14.68 -33.49 6.78
N GLY A 264 -15.60 -32.70 7.23
CA GLY A 264 -15.78 -31.40 6.58
C GLY A 264 -17.17 -30.87 6.45
N CYS A 265 -18.21 -31.69 6.58
CA CYS A 265 -19.61 -31.26 6.48
C CYS A 265 -20.04 -30.35 7.63
N SER A 266 -19.34 -30.40 8.76
CA SER A 266 -19.59 -29.52 9.91
C SER A 266 -18.90 -28.15 9.79
N LYS A 267 -18.06 -27.94 8.77
CA LYS A 267 -17.38 -26.65 8.56
C LYS A 267 -18.24 -25.75 7.67
N PRO A 268 -18.32 -24.45 7.97
CA PRO A 268 -19.03 -23.51 7.13
C PRO A 268 -18.42 -23.49 5.72
N TRP A 269 -19.27 -23.54 4.69
CA TRP A 269 -18.85 -23.41 3.30
C TRP A 269 -18.20 -22.05 3.04
N LEU A 270 -18.78 -21.00 3.63
CA LEU A 270 -18.32 -19.63 3.55
C LEU A 270 -18.18 -19.06 4.97
N SER A 271 -17.05 -18.47 5.27
CA SER A 271 -16.79 -17.75 6.53
C SER A 271 -16.44 -16.29 6.25
N ILE A 272 -17.05 -15.38 6.99
CA ILE A 272 -16.70 -13.95 6.99
C ILE A 272 -15.62 -13.76 8.03
N LEU A 273 -14.40 -13.44 7.57
CA LEU A 273 -13.23 -13.25 8.44
C LEU A 273 -13.04 -11.79 8.86
N TYR A 274 -13.59 -10.88 8.06
CA TYR A 274 -13.73 -9.46 8.36
C TYR A 274 -14.97 -8.96 7.63
N GLU A 275 -15.94 -8.47 8.37
CA GLU A 275 -17.22 -8.10 7.80
C GLU A 275 -17.15 -6.79 7.02
N GLY A 276 -16.34 -5.84 7.51
CA GLY A 276 -16.39 -4.47 7.04
C GLY A 276 -17.58 -3.73 7.63
N ASP A 277 -17.86 -2.56 7.09
CA ASP A 277 -19.02 -1.76 7.44
C ASP A 277 -19.51 -0.98 6.22
N THR A 278 -20.70 -0.38 6.32
CA THR A 278 -21.20 0.53 5.30
C THR A 278 -20.60 1.91 5.53
N TYR A 279 -19.53 2.23 4.80
CA TYR A 279 -18.81 3.48 4.97
C TYR A 279 -19.27 4.54 3.97
N TYR A 280 -19.57 5.74 4.47
CA TYR A 280 -19.61 6.92 3.61
C TYR A 280 -18.19 7.31 3.17
N LYS A 281 -18.03 7.80 1.94
CA LYS A 281 -16.71 8.25 1.43
C LYS A 281 -16.01 9.24 2.37
N SER A 282 -16.76 10.16 2.96
CA SER A 282 -16.21 11.13 3.92
C SER A 282 -15.66 10.46 5.18
N TYR A 283 -16.31 9.40 5.67
CA TYR A 283 -15.85 8.64 6.83
C TYR A 283 -14.55 7.87 6.49
N VAL A 284 -14.48 7.25 5.31
CA VAL A 284 -13.27 6.54 4.86
C VAL A 284 -12.06 7.48 4.88
N TYR A 285 -12.19 8.66 4.26
CA TYR A 285 -11.07 9.61 4.19
C TYR A 285 -10.71 10.25 5.53
N ARG A 286 -11.72 10.57 6.36
CA ARG A 286 -11.49 11.29 7.64
C ARG A 286 -11.07 10.38 8.79
N ASN A 287 -11.44 9.10 8.75
CA ASN A 287 -11.20 8.17 9.86
C ASN A 287 -10.29 7.03 9.40
N ILE A 288 -10.76 6.16 8.49
CA ILE A 288 -10.04 4.92 8.15
C ILE A 288 -8.67 5.20 7.55
N TRP A 289 -8.58 6.14 6.59
CA TRP A 289 -7.29 6.51 5.99
C TRP A 289 -6.40 7.25 6.99
N VAL A 290 -6.96 8.15 7.77
CA VAL A 290 -6.24 8.89 8.80
C VAL A 290 -5.65 7.94 9.84
N GLU A 291 -6.43 6.98 10.34
CA GLU A 291 -5.96 5.96 11.28
C GLU A 291 -4.85 5.08 10.67
N ALA A 292 -5.01 4.64 9.43
CA ALA A 292 -4.00 3.84 8.74
C ALA A 292 -2.67 4.61 8.55
N ILE A 293 -2.74 5.92 8.25
CA ILE A 293 -1.56 6.79 8.18
C ILE A 293 -0.96 7.03 9.57
N MET A 294 -1.80 7.18 10.60
CA MET A 294 -1.33 7.31 11.99
C MET A 294 -0.51 6.10 12.42
N ASP A 295 -0.90 4.89 12.01
CA ASP A 295 -0.15 3.67 12.31
C ASP A 295 1.27 3.73 11.71
N ASP A 296 1.39 4.12 10.43
CA ASP A 296 2.69 4.33 9.77
C ASP A 296 3.54 5.39 10.50
N LEU A 297 2.91 6.52 10.82
CA LEU A 297 3.60 7.63 11.46
C LEU A 297 4.06 7.29 12.87
N LYS A 298 3.23 6.63 13.67
CA LYS A 298 3.59 6.19 15.03
C LYS A 298 4.76 5.23 14.99
N GLU A 299 4.74 4.25 14.07
CA GLU A 299 5.84 3.33 13.89
C GLU A 299 7.11 4.07 13.48
N PHE A 300 7.04 5.00 12.52
CA PHE A 300 8.19 5.75 12.02
C PHE A 300 8.80 6.70 13.08
N VAL A 301 7.94 7.47 13.78
CA VAL A 301 8.38 8.53 14.71
C VAL A 301 8.90 7.97 16.02
N PHE A 302 8.20 6.96 16.59
CA PHE A 302 8.48 6.45 17.93
C PHE A 302 9.28 5.15 17.95
N GLU A 303 9.55 4.53 16.80
CA GLU A 303 10.43 3.37 16.74
C GLU A 303 11.88 3.76 17.11
N ASP A 304 12.46 2.96 18.02
CA ASP A 304 13.83 3.19 18.50
C ASP A 304 14.86 3.05 17.36
N LYS A 305 15.73 4.05 17.22
CA LYS A 305 16.87 4.05 16.27
C LYS A 305 17.82 2.85 16.47
N SER A 306 17.81 2.21 17.65
CA SER A 306 18.65 1.02 17.92
C SER A 306 18.25 -0.22 17.12
N LYS A 307 17.02 -0.26 16.57
CA LYS A 307 16.53 -1.37 15.72
C LYS A 307 16.97 -1.24 14.25
N LYS A 308 18.26 -0.99 14.00
CA LYS A 308 18.83 -0.84 12.63
C LYS A 308 18.50 -2.04 11.72
N GLN A 309 18.49 -3.26 12.25
CA GLN A 309 18.19 -4.47 11.49
C GLN A 309 16.72 -4.50 11.04
N SER A 310 15.78 -4.07 11.86
CA SER A 310 14.35 -3.96 11.49
C SER A 310 14.16 -2.94 10.37
N ASN A 311 14.82 -1.80 10.42
CA ASN A 311 14.72 -0.77 9.38
C ASN A 311 15.27 -1.26 8.03
N SER A 312 16.43 -1.93 8.00
CA SER A 312 16.99 -2.48 6.76
C SER A 312 16.09 -3.54 6.12
N MET A 313 15.44 -4.39 6.91
CA MET A 313 14.46 -5.36 6.39
C MET A 313 13.22 -4.68 5.79
N LYS A 314 12.73 -3.60 6.42
CA LYS A 314 11.61 -2.80 5.88
C LYS A 314 11.98 -2.17 4.54
N ILE A 315 13.15 -1.54 4.46
CA ILE A 315 13.64 -0.93 3.21
C ILE A 315 13.86 -1.98 2.12
N GLN A 316 14.42 -3.15 2.47
CA GLN A 316 14.56 -4.25 1.52
C GLN A 316 13.19 -4.68 0.96
N HIS A 317 12.18 -4.82 1.81
CA HIS A 317 10.81 -5.14 1.38
C HIS A 317 10.24 -4.04 0.46
N GLN A 318 10.45 -2.77 0.78
CA GLN A 318 10.01 -1.65 -0.05
C GLN A 318 10.72 -1.60 -1.40
N LEU A 319 12.03 -1.89 -1.43
CA LEU A 319 12.82 -2.00 -2.65
C LEU A 319 12.28 -3.12 -3.56
N GLU A 320 12.06 -4.30 -3.01
CA GLU A 320 11.52 -5.44 -3.73
C GLU A 320 10.08 -5.19 -4.20
N THR A 321 9.26 -4.49 -3.42
CA THR A 321 7.93 -4.02 -3.83
C THR A 321 8.02 -3.13 -5.07
N SER A 322 8.92 -2.16 -5.06
CA SER A 322 9.11 -1.26 -6.19
C SER A 322 9.63 -1.99 -7.44
N ILE A 323 10.54 -2.97 -7.28
CA ILE A 323 11.02 -3.80 -8.39
C ILE A 323 9.87 -4.62 -9.00
N LEU A 324 9.05 -5.25 -8.17
CA LEU A 324 7.88 -5.99 -8.64
C LEU A 324 6.89 -5.08 -9.36
N TRP A 325 6.59 -3.93 -8.76
CA TRP A 325 5.73 -2.91 -9.38
C TRP A 325 6.23 -2.48 -10.76
N GLN A 326 7.53 -2.18 -10.89
CA GLN A 326 8.13 -1.80 -12.16
C GLN A 326 8.00 -2.90 -13.22
N LYS A 327 8.21 -4.17 -12.85
CA LYS A 327 8.04 -5.31 -13.76
C LYS A 327 6.59 -5.41 -14.25
N ILE A 328 5.61 -5.29 -13.35
CA ILE A 328 4.18 -5.31 -13.69
C ILE A 328 3.84 -4.13 -14.63
N MET A 329 4.30 -2.92 -14.28
CA MET A 329 4.01 -1.73 -15.08
C MET A 329 4.73 -1.72 -16.43
N ASN A 330 5.92 -2.28 -16.54
CA ASN A 330 6.59 -2.47 -17.84
C ASN A 330 5.80 -3.40 -18.76
N SER A 331 5.09 -4.38 -18.21
CA SER A 331 4.24 -5.28 -18.99
C SER A 331 2.89 -4.65 -19.34
N LEU A 332 2.26 -3.92 -18.43
CA LEU A 332 0.95 -3.27 -18.66
C LEU A 332 1.05 -1.93 -19.40
N GLY A 333 2.18 -1.26 -19.36
CA GLY A 333 2.34 0.15 -19.71
C GLY A 333 2.15 1.06 -18.49
N TYR A 334 2.90 2.18 -18.49
CA TYR A 334 2.69 3.23 -17.48
C TYR A 334 1.46 4.06 -17.87
N PRO A 335 0.70 4.53 -16.87
CA PRO A 335 -0.45 5.38 -17.12
C PRO A 335 -0.08 6.73 -17.74
#